data_74d89f26543b4521ddbf9bc3c5ec9985
#
_entry.id   74d89f26543b4521ddbf9bc3c5ec9985
#
_cell.length_a   1.000
_cell.length_b   1.000
_cell.length_c   1.000
_cell.angle_alpha   90.00
_cell.angle_beta   90.00
_cell.angle_gamma   90.00
#
_symmetry.space_group_name_H-M   'P 1'
#
loop_
_entity.id
_entity.type
_entity.pdbx_description
1 polymer ?
#
loop_
_entity_poly.entity_id
_entity_poly.type
_entity_poly.pdbx_seq_one_letter_code
_entity_poly.pdbx_strand_id
1 'polypeptide(L)'
;MQKRFFALFLLFSLFIAGCQTGQEANADFNTFCMETFRSYAASDSLTLNYTLMSPKKYGITDLPDGFSSFSLHDLKQMQTSTENTLARLHNFAKNNLSREDRLLYDTLDASLTLSQEDIRMLAHSYSFDPSSGIQAQLPVLLCEFILTDKQDYDQYFSLLKSIPAYFNSLTALE
;
A
#
# COMPACT_ATOMS: atom_id res chain seq x y z
N MET A 1 -12.95 19.80 -54.34
CA MET A 1 -13.67 19.63 -53.07
C MET A 1 -13.22 18.40 -52.27
N GLN A 2 -12.85 17.31 -52.90
CA GLN A 2 -12.42 16.06 -52.23
C GLN A 2 -11.20 16.21 -51.27
N LYS A 3 -10.20 17.00 -51.60
CA LYS A 3 -8.99 17.18 -50.79
C LYS A 3 -9.24 17.92 -49.45
N ARG A 4 -10.28 18.76 -49.37
CA ARG A 4 -10.62 19.47 -48.12
C ARG A 4 -11.42 18.62 -47.14
N PHE A 5 -12.19 17.63 -47.65
CA PHE A 5 -12.88 16.67 -46.81
C PHE A 5 -11.93 15.67 -46.17
N PHE A 6 -10.86 15.26 -46.88
CA PHE A 6 -9.85 14.33 -46.36
C PHE A 6 -9.03 14.96 -45.24
N ALA A 7 -8.67 16.25 -45.32
CA ALA A 7 -7.97 17.00 -44.30
C ALA A 7 -8.81 17.18 -43.02
N LEU A 8 -10.15 17.39 -43.17
CA LEU A 8 -11.06 17.53 -42.03
C LEU A 8 -11.27 16.19 -41.29
N PHE A 9 -11.29 15.07 -42.05
CA PHE A 9 -11.41 13.73 -41.45
C PHE A 9 -10.16 13.30 -40.71
N LEU A 10 -8.98 13.69 -41.20
CA LEU A 10 -7.69 13.42 -40.55
C LEU A 10 -7.51 14.25 -39.26
N LEU A 11 -8.01 15.47 -39.21
CA LEU A 11 -8.04 16.30 -38.00
C LEU A 11 -9.02 15.76 -36.95
N PHE A 12 -10.15 15.18 -37.36
CA PHE A 12 -11.13 14.59 -36.46
C PHE A 12 -10.65 13.28 -35.83
N SER A 13 -9.86 12.47 -36.58
CA SER A 13 -9.25 11.24 -36.07
C SER A 13 -8.16 11.48 -35.00
N LEU A 14 -7.46 12.60 -35.08
CA LEU A 14 -6.47 13.02 -34.07
C LEU A 14 -7.10 13.43 -32.74
N PHE A 15 -8.33 13.99 -32.76
CA PHE A 15 -9.05 14.34 -31.54
C PHE A 15 -9.61 13.12 -30.79
N ILE A 16 -9.94 12.04 -31.48
CA ILE A 16 -10.44 10.80 -30.84
C ILE A 16 -9.30 10.04 -30.16
N ALA A 17 -8.09 10.05 -30.74
CA ALA A 17 -6.92 9.40 -30.13
C ALA A 17 -6.47 10.09 -28.82
N GLY A 18 -6.64 11.41 -28.69
CA GLY A 18 -6.28 12.15 -27.48
C GLY A 18 -7.17 11.85 -26.28
N CYS A 19 -8.47 11.54 -26.47
CA CYS A 19 -9.39 11.18 -25.41
C CYS A 19 -9.19 9.74 -24.89
N GLN A 20 -8.77 8.80 -25.75
CA GLN A 20 -8.54 7.42 -25.36
C GLN A 20 -7.29 7.28 -24.48
N THR A 21 -6.21 8.00 -24.78
CA THR A 21 -4.95 7.97 -24.01
C THR A 21 -5.11 8.46 -22.57
N GLY A 22 -5.96 9.44 -22.32
CA GLY A 22 -6.25 9.92 -20.97
C GLY A 22 -7.08 8.93 -20.14
N GLN A 23 -8.02 8.23 -20.75
CA GLN A 23 -8.87 7.25 -20.08
C GLN A 23 -8.10 5.97 -19.73
N GLU A 24 -7.22 5.50 -20.60
CA GLU A 24 -6.32 4.39 -20.35
C GLU A 24 -5.30 4.73 -19.24
N ALA A 25 -4.68 5.91 -19.28
CA ALA A 25 -3.75 6.36 -18.26
C ALA A 25 -4.39 6.40 -16.85
N ASN A 26 -5.65 6.85 -16.74
CA ASN A 26 -6.39 6.85 -15.48
C ASN A 26 -6.74 5.42 -15.02
N ALA A 27 -7.08 4.50 -15.92
CA ALA A 27 -7.37 3.11 -15.59
C ALA A 27 -6.12 2.38 -15.06
N ASP A 28 -4.96 2.58 -15.69
CA ASP A 28 -3.68 2.02 -15.26
C ASP A 28 -3.24 2.60 -13.90
N PHE A 29 -3.40 3.91 -13.71
CA PHE A 29 -3.11 4.57 -12.44
C PHE A 29 -4.01 4.05 -11.30
N ASN A 30 -5.32 3.90 -11.54
CA ASN A 30 -6.25 3.34 -10.56
C ASN A 30 -5.91 1.88 -10.22
N THR A 31 -5.49 1.08 -11.21
CA THR A 31 -5.01 -0.28 -10.98
C THR A 31 -3.77 -0.29 -10.08
N PHE A 32 -2.80 0.56 -10.37
CA PHE A 32 -1.61 0.73 -9.54
C PHE A 32 -1.95 1.15 -8.09
N CYS A 33 -2.87 2.10 -7.92
CA CYS A 33 -3.33 2.54 -6.59
C CYS A 33 -3.98 1.39 -5.81
N MET A 34 -4.82 0.59 -6.48
CA MET A 34 -5.48 -0.56 -5.85
C MET A 34 -4.50 -1.68 -5.50
N GLU A 35 -3.48 -1.95 -6.32
CA GLU A 35 -2.42 -2.90 -6.01
C GLU A 35 -1.60 -2.43 -4.79
N THR A 36 -1.21 -1.16 -4.77
CA THR A 36 -0.48 -0.55 -3.66
C THR A 36 -1.28 -0.61 -2.36
N PHE A 37 -2.57 -0.27 -2.41
CA PHE A 37 -3.47 -0.37 -1.26
C PHE A 37 -3.61 -1.80 -0.75
N ARG A 38 -3.81 -2.78 -1.64
CA ARG A 38 -3.91 -4.19 -1.24
C ARG A 38 -2.63 -4.69 -0.59
N SER A 39 -1.48 -4.34 -1.14
CA SER A 39 -0.18 -4.70 -0.58
C SER A 39 0.00 -4.14 0.83
N TYR A 40 -0.36 -2.88 1.04
CA TYR A 40 -0.34 -2.25 2.37
C TYR A 40 -1.33 -2.94 3.33
N ALA A 41 -2.60 -3.08 2.94
CA ALA A 41 -3.63 -3.64 3.79
C ALA A 41 -3.36 -5.10 4.20
N ALA A 42 -2.71 -5.88 3.33
CA ALA A 42 -2.36 -7.27 3.57
C ALA A 42 -0.93 -7.48 4.11
N SER A 43 -0.29 -6.43 4.66
CA SER A 43 1.09 -6.54 5.18
C SER A 43 1.19 -7.46 6.39
N ASP A 44 0.21 -7.45 7.28
CA ASP A 44 0.07 -8.35 8.42
C ASP A 44 -1.40 -8.44 8.87
N SER A 45 -1.71 -9.42 9.73
CA SER A 45 -3.10 -9.67 10.18
C SER A 45 -3.70 -8.51 10.96
N LEU A 46 -2.91 -7.77 11.74
CA LEU A 46 -3.39 -6.64 12.52
C LEU A 46 -3.75 -5.46 11.61
N THR A 47 -2.83 -5.10 10.71
CA THR A 47 -3.05 -4.05 9.70
C THR A 47 -4.27 -4.36 8.84
N LEU A 48 -4.45 -5.62 8.42
CA LEU A 48 -5.60 -6.03 7.63
C LEU A 48 -6.91 -5.81 8.38
N ASN A 49 -6.99 -6.26 9.63
CA ASN A 49 -8.19 -6.15 10.46
C ASN A 49 -8.58 -4.69 10.73
N TYR A 50 -7.59 -3.83 11.02
CA TYR A 50 -7.82 -2.39 11.24
C TYR A 50 -8.18 -1.63 9.96
N THR A 51 -7.71 -2.11 8.80
CA THR A 51 -7.91 -1.41 7.53
C THR A 51 -9.21 -1.80 6.85
N LEU A 52 -9.61 -3.08 6.92
CA LEU A 52 -10.70 -3.63 6.11
C LEU A 52 -11.61 -4.58 6.88
N MET A 53 -12.90 -4.23 6.99
CA MET A 53 -13.94 -5.14 7.48
C MET A 53 -14.24 -6.32 6.52
N SER A 54 -13.94 -6.19 5.24
CA SER A 54 -14.25 -7.19 4.22
C SER A 54 -13.15 -7.27 3.15
N PRO A 55 -12.02 -7.91 3.44
CA PRO A 55 -10.87 -7.98 2.52
C PRO A 55 -11.20 -8.54 1.13
N LYS A 56 -12.10 -9.53 1.07
CA LYS A 56 -12.56 -10.17 -0.19
C LYS A 56 -13.18 -9.19 -1.17
N LYS A 57 -13.86 -8.13 -0.70
CA LYS A 57 -14.42 -7.08 -1.57
C LYS A 57 -13.35 -6.29 -2.32
N TYR A 58 -12.15 -6.26 -1.77
CA TYR A 58 -10.99 -5.59 -2.37
C TYR A 58 -10.07 -6.57 -3.10
N GLY A 59 -10.50 -7.84 -3.27
CA GLY A 59 -9.72 -8.86 -3.97
C GLY A 59 -8.57 -9.43 -3.14
N ILE A 60 -8.56 -9.21 -1.82
CA ILE A 60 -7.60 -9.82 -0.90
C ILE A 60 -8.20 -11.16 -0.44
N THR A 61 -7.70 -12.25 -1.03
CA THR A 61 -8.16 -13.62 -0.75
C THR A 61 -7.12 -14.44 0.02
N ASP A 62 -5.86 -14.09 -0.14
CA ASP A 62 -4.74 -14.66 0.60
C ASP A 62 -4.47 -13.75 1.80
N LEU A 63 -4.85 -14.23 2.98
CA LEU A 63 -4.78 -13.44 4.20
C LEU A 63 -3.42 -13.64 4.87
N PRO A 64 -2.82 -12.56 5.42
CA PRO A 64 -1.56 -12.67 6.13
C PRO A 64 -1.71 -13.53 7.38
N ASP A 65 -0.63 -14.21 7.74
CA ASP A 65 -0.57 -15.12 8.89
C ASP A 65 0.28 -14.51 10.03
N GLY A 66 -0.37 -13.83 10.95
CA GLY A 66 0.29 -13.22 12.11
C GLY A 66 0.95 -11.88 11.83
N PHE A 67 1.99 -11.57 12.61
CA PHE A 67 2.83 -10.38 12.44
C PHE A 67 3.92 -10.62 11.41
N SER A 68 4.26 -9.59 10.64
CA SER A 68 5.49 -9.56 9.85
C SER A 68 6.71 -9.55 10.78
N SER A 69 7.80 -10.21 10.37
CA SER A 69 9.06 -10.13 11.09
C SER A 69 9.75 -8.78 10.85
N PHE A 70 10.59 -8.39 11.82
CA PHE A 70 11.37 -7.15 11.77
C PHE A 70 12.86 -7.49 11.92
N SER A 71 13.51 -7.88 10.83
CA SER A 71 14.96 -8.03 10.77
C SER A 71 15.59 -6.94 9.90
N LEU A 72 16.91 -6.77 9.98
CA LEU A 72 17.62 -5.88 9.05
C LEU A 72 17.40 -6.25 7.58
N HIS A 73 17.19 -7.56 7.30
CA HIS A 73 16.86 -8.04 5.97
C HIS A 73 15.46 -7.56 5.55
N ASP A 74 14.47 -7.67 6.45
CA ASP A 74 13.09 -7.26 6.18
C ASP A 74 13.00 -5.74 5.97
N LEU A 75 13.70 -4.95 6.81
CA LEU A 75 13.78 -3.49 6.62
C LEU A 75 14.38 -3.12 5.26
N LYS A 76 15.40 -3.83 4.81
CA LYS A 76 15.99 -3.62 3.48
C LYS A 76 15.04 -4.01 2.36
N GLN A 77 14.26 -5.07 2.52
CA GLN A 77 13.20 -5.45 1.58
C GLN A 77 12.09 -4.40 1.54
N MET A 78 11.64 -3.90 2.70
CA MET A 78 10.64 -2.83 2.81
C MET A 78 11.13 -1.56 2.09
N GLN A 79 12.39 -1.16 2.32
CA GLN A 79 12.99 -0.03 1.63
C GLN A 79 12.98 -0.22 0.11
N THR A 80 13.47 -1.36 -0.38
CA THR A 80 13.49 -1.67 -1.82
C THR A 80 12.09 -1.70 -2.42
N SER A 81 11.11 -2.26 -1.71
CA SER A 81 9.71 -2.30 -2.14
C SER A 81 9.12 -0.89 -2.25
N THR A 82 9.38 -0.03 -1.26
CA THR A 82 8.91 1.36 -1.25
C THR A 82 9.56 2.17 -2.37
N GLU A 83 10.87 2.00 -2.60
CA GLU A 83 11.60 2.62 -3.71
C GLU A 83 11.03 2.21 -5.07
N ASN A 84 10.76 0.92 -5.27
CA ASN A 84 10.15 0.40 -6.49
C ASN A 84 8.74 0.94 -6.70
N THR A 85 7.94 1.03 -5.64
CA THR A 85 6.58 1.56 -5.70
C THR A 85 6.60 3.04 -6.07
N LEU A 86 7.51 3.83 -5.49
CA LEU A 86 7.70 5.23 -5.81
C LEU A 86 8.18 5.43 -7.27
N ALA A 87 9.11 4.60 -7.72
CA ALA A 87 9.58 4.62 -9.11
C ALA A 87 8.44 4.27 -10.10
N ARG A 88 7.58 3.30 -9.77
CA ARG A 88 6.37 2.99 -10.56
C ARG A 88 5.39 4.16 -10.58
N LEU A 89 5.17 4.84 -9.46
CA LEU A 89 4.33 6.04 -9.37
C LEU A 89 4.86 7.14 -10.31
N HIS A 90 6.17 7.37 -10.30
CA HIS A 90 6.81 8.42 -11.11
C HIS A 90 6.79 8.12 -12.63
N ASN A 91 6.49 6.89 -13.05
CA ASN A 91 6.29 6.57 -14.47
C ASN A 91 4.94 7.08 -15.02
N PHE A 92 3.99 7.43 -14.16
CA PHE A 92 2.75 8.03 -14.61
C PHE A 92 2.92 9.51 -14.94
N ALA A 93 2.46 9.92 -16.10
CA ALA A 93 2.44 11.32 -16.51
C ALA A 93 1.32 12.07 -15.76
N LYS A 94 1.65 12.66 -14.60
CA LYS A 94 0.70 13.34 -13.71
C LYS A 94 -0.24 14.30 -14.43
N ASN A 95 0.24 15.02 -15.46
CA ASN A 95 -0.54 15.97 -16.21
C ASN A 95 -1.68 15.32 -17.05
N ASN A 96 -1.57 14.01 -17.32
CA ASN A 96 -2.57 13.25 -18.07
C ASN A 96 -3.66 12.65 -17.15
N LEU A 97 -3.47 12.74 -15.83
CA LEU A 97 -4.41 12.23 -14.82
C LEU A 97 -5.57 13.21 -14.60
N SER A 98 -6.70 12.69 -14.14
CA SER A 98 -7.83 13.51 -13.67
C SER A 98 -7.41 14.40 -12.49
N ARG A 99 -8.25 15.37 -12.13
CA ARG A 99 -7.95 16.25 -10.97
C ARG A 99 -7.88 15.45 -9.67
N GLU A 100 -8.79 14.51 -9.50
CA GLU A 100 -8.86 13.62 -8.33
C GLU A 100 -7.64 12.70 -8.28
N ASP A 101 -7.28 12.10 -9.40
CA ASP A 101 -6.12 11.20 -9.49
C ASP A 101 -4.79 11.95 -9.29
N ARG A 102 -4.70 13.22 -9.68
CA ARG A 102 -3.52 14.05 -9.38
C ARG A 102 -3.37 14.30 -7.88
N LEU A 103 -4.47 14.51 -7.16
CA LEU A 103 -4.42 14.66 -5.70
C LEU A 103 -3.98 13.35 -5.05
N LEU A 104 -4.51 12.22 -5.52
CA LEU A 104 -4.10 10.90 -5.03
C LEU A 104 -2.61 10.61 -5.34
N TYR A 105 -2.14 10.99 -6.55
CA TYR A 105 -0.73 10.91 -6.92
C TYR A 105 0.15 11.69 -5.93
N ASP A 106 -0.19 12.97 -5.64
CA ASP A 106 0.60 13.80 -4.72
C ASP A 106 0.59 13.24 -3.30
N THR A 107 -0.54 12.69 -2.87
CA THR A 107 -0.66 12.07 -1.54
C THR A 107 0.20 10.81 -1.46
N LEU A 108 0.18 9.96 -2.48
CA LEU A 108 1.01 8.75 -2.53
C LEU A 108 2.49 9.09 -2.61
N ASP A 109 2.87 10.08 -3.42
CA ASP A 109 4.26 10.53 -3.57
C ASP A 109 4.82 11.00 -2.22
N ALA A 110 4.08 11.89 -1.54
CA ALA A 110 4.47 12.39 -0.22
C ALA A 110 4.53 11.26 0.82
N SER A 111 3.54 10.36 0.84
CA SER A 111 3.47 9.25 1.79
C SER A 111 4.60 8.24 1.58
N LEU A 112 4.88 7.83 0.33
CA LEU A 112 5.95 6.89 0.02
C LEU A 112 7.33 7.50 0.29
N THR A 113 7.51 8.80 -0.01
CA THR A 113 8.75 9.52 0.31
C THR A 113 8.99 9.55 1.82
N LEU A 114 7.95 9.88 2.61
CA LEU A 114 8.05 9.87 4.06
C LEU A 114 8.34 8.46 4.60
N SER A 115 7.68 7.43 4.04
CA SER A 115 7.93 6.03 4.43
C SER A 115 9.37 5.59 4.21
N GLN A 116 10.05 6.10 3.18
CA GLN A 116 11.49 5.81 2.99
C GLN A 116 12.34 6.35 4.14
N GLU A 117 12.04 7.57 4.61
CA GLU A 117 12.77 8.17 5.74
C GLU A 117 12.45 7.40 7.04
N ASP A 118 11.17 7.05 7.27
CA ASP A 118 10.75 6.28 8.43
C ASP A 118 11.45 4.92 8.49
N ILE A 119 11.53 4.18 7.37
CA ILE A 119 12.22 2.88 7.32
C ILE A 119 13.71 3.03 7.65
N ARG A 120 14.38 4.10 7.19
CA ARG A 120 15.78 4.37 7.56
C ARG A 120 15.94 4.63 9.06
N MET A 121 14.96 5.32 9.67
CA MET A 121 14.98 5.62 11.10
C MET A 121 14.64 4.41 11.96
N LEU A 122 13.85 3.44 11.47
CA LEU A 122 13.48 2.23 12.22
C LEU A 122 14.69 1.45 12.71
N ALA A 123 15.78 1.38 11.94
CA ALA A 123 17.03 0.74 12.35
C ALA A 123 17.76 1.45 13.52
N HIS A 124 17.29 2.64 13.90
CA HIS A 124 17.86 3.48 14.96
C HIS A 124 16.84 3.87 16.02
N SER A 125 15.61 3.37 15.92
CA SER A 125 14.54 3.66 16.86
C SER A 125 14.45 2.56 17.92
N TYR A 126 14.14 2.96 19.16
CA TYR A 126 13.85 2.00 20.22
C TYR A 126 12.42 1.51 20.09
N SER A 127 12.25 0.20 19.84
CA SER A 127 10.93 -0.43 19.77
C SER A 127 10.28 -0.58 21.15
N PHE A 128 11.08 -0.60 22.23
CA PHE A 128 10.66 -0.83 23.60
C PHE A 128 10.78 0.43 24.47
N ASP A 129 9.92 1.41 24.23
CA ASP A 129 9.79 2.58 25.10
C ASP A 129 8.82 2.29 26.26
N PRO A 130 9.10 2.71 27.51
CA PRO A 130 8.24 2.41 28.66
C PRO A 130 6.80 2.88 28.53
N SER A 131 6.54 3.97 27.81
CA SER A 131 5.21 4.59 27.71
C SER A 131 4.54 4.37 26.37
N SER A 132 5.31 4.32 25.30
CA SER A 132 4.81 4.28 23.90
C SER A 132 5.33 3.09 23.10
N GLY A 133 6.14 2.22 23.69
CA GLY A 133 6.66 1.05 23.04
C GLY A 133 5.59 0.03 22.70
N ILE A 134 5.91 -0.85 21.74
CA ILE A 134 4.98 -1.86 21.23
C ILE A 134 4.46 -2.80 22.33
N GLN A 135 5.25 -3.08 23.38
CA GLN A 135 4.83 -3.89 24.52
C GLN A 135 3.67 -3.28 25.31
N ALA A 136 3.55 -1.95 25.32
CA ALA A 136 2.45 -1.24 25.98
C ALA A 136 1.23 -1.10 25.05
N GLN A 137 1.44 -0.91 23.75
CA GLN A 137 0.37 -0.69 22.78
C GLN A 137 -0.28 -1.98 22.30
N LEU A 138 0.48 -3.04 22.09
CA LEU A 138 -0.01 -4.29 21.50
C LEU A 138 -1.19 -4.91 22.24
N PRO A 139 -1.23 -4.97 23.59
CA PRO A 139 -2.42 -5.49 24.30
C PRO A 139 -3.70 -4.72 23.99
N VAL A 140 -3.61 -3.39 23.84
CA VAL A 140 -4.76 -2.54 23.49
C VAL A 140 -5.23 -2.86 22.08
N LEU A 141 -4.30 -2.89 21.12
CA LEU A 141 -4.60 -3.21 19.74
C LEU A 141 -5.24 -4.60 19.59
N LEU A 142 -4.78 -5.59 20.35
CA LEU A 142 -5.36 -6.93 20.34
C LEU A 142 -6.77 -6.98 20.95
N CYS A 143 -7.08 -6.13 21.95
CA CYS A 143 -8.43 -6.02 22.50
C CYS A 143 -9.42 -5.37 21.53
N GLU A 144 -8.94 -4.55 20.62
CA GLU A 144 -9.76 -3.87 19.59
C GLU A 144 -9.89 -4.67 18.29
N PHE A 145 -9.25 -5.85 18.18
CA PHE A 145 -9.34 -6.71 17.00
C PHE A 145 -10.79 -7.13 16.75
N ILE A 146 -11.29 -6.87 15.54
CA ILE A 146 -12.68 -7.13 15.16
C ILE A 146 -12.84 -8.60 14.80
N LEU A 147 -13.73 -9.29 15.51
CA LEU A 147 -14.06 -10.71 15.32
C LEU A 147 -15.51 -10.83 14.82
N THR A 148 -15.70 -11.12 13.55
CA THR A 148 -17.02 -11.22 12.91
C THR A 148 -17.36 -12.64 12.48
N ASP A 149 -16.38 -13.41 12.05
CA ASP A 149 -16.57 -14.78 11.58
C ASP A 149 -15.45 -15.72 12.05
N LYS A 150 -15.58 -17.02 11.70
CA LYS A 150 -14.57 -18.03 12.08
C LYS A 150 -13.19 -17.70 11.54
N GLN A 151 -13.09 -17.07 10.38
CA GLN A 151 -11.81 -16.73 9.75
C GLN A 151 -11.07 -15.68 10.58
N ASP A 152 -11.78 -14.70 11.13
CA ASP A 152 -11.21 -13.68 12.02
C ASP A 152 -10.64 -14.32 13.31
N TYR A 153 -11.34 -15.32 13.88
CA TYR A 153 -10.83 -16.07 15.04
C TYR A 153 -9.54 -16.82 14.69
N ASP A 154 -9.51 -17.51 13.55
CA ASP A 154 -8.32 -18.25 13.12
C ASP A 154 -7.12 -17.29 12.91
N GLN A 155 -7.34 -16.12 12.30
CA GLN A 155 -6.34 -15.07 12.16
C GLN A 155 -5.87 -14.50 13.50
N TYR A 156 -6.81 -14.22 14.41
CA TYR A 156 -6.48 -13.72 15.73
C TYR A 156 -5.60 -14.71 16.54
N PHE A 157 -5.93 -16.00 16.50
CA PHE A 157 -5.09 -17.02 17.15
C PHE A 157 -3.72 -17.16 16.50
N SER A 158 -3.63 -17.02 15.20
CA SER A 158 -2.34 -17.00 14.49
C SER A 158 -1.53 -15.77 14.89
N LEU A 159 -2.17 -14.61 14.96
CA LEU A 159 -1.55 -13.37 15.42
C LEU A 159 -0.97 -13.54 16.86
N LEU A 160 -1.77 -14.07 17.79
CA LEU A 160 -1.29 -14.34 19.15
C LEU A 160 -0.08 -15.29 19.19
N LYS A 161 -0.08 -16.34 18.37
CA LYS A 161 1.04 -17.30 18.27
C LYS A 161 2.31 -16.67 17.70
N SER A 162 2.17 -15.66 16.85
CA SER A 162 3.32 -14.99 16.21
C SER A 162 4.01 -13.95 17.12
N ILE A 163 3.37 -13.53 18.24
CA ILE A 163 3.89 -12.52 19.15
C ILE A 163 5.32 -12.81 19.63
N PRO A 164 5.67 -14.02 20.11
CA PRO A 164 7.03 -14.28 20.58
C PRO A 164 8.08 -14.10 19.48
N ALA A 165 7.80 -14.56 18.26
CA ALA A 165 8.70 -14.40 17.12
C ALA A 165 8.84 -12.94 16.71
N TYR A 166 7.74 -12.18 16.72
CA TYR A 166 7.72 -10.75 16.47
C TYR A 166 8.59 -9.98 17.47
N PHE A 167 8.40 -10.19 18.78
CA PHE A 167 9.22 -9.53 19.80
C PHE A 167 10.70 -9.94 19.72
N ASN A 168 11.00 -11.20 19.42
CA ASN A 168 12.38 -11.64 19.21
C ASN A 168 13.02 -10.93 18.00
N SER A 169 12.26 -10.67 16.93
CA SER A 169 12.77 -9.95 15.78
C SER A 169 13.07 -8.48 16.08
N LEU A 170 12.24 -7.83 16.89
CA LEU A 170 12.47 -6.45 17.36
C LEU A 170 13.70 -6.37 18.26
N THR A 171 13.83 -7.29 19.23
CA THR A 171 14.99 -7.32 20.14
C THR A 171 16.31 -7.55 19.40
N ALA A 172 16.28 -8.24 18.26
CA ALA A 172 17.46 -8.46 17.45
C ALA A 172 17.93 -7.23 16.65
N LEU A 173 17.10 -6.18 16.58
CA LEU A 173 17.43 -4.90 15.94
C LEU A 173 18.06 -3.90 16.92
N GLU A 174 17.84 -4.05 18.22
CA GLU A 174 18.41 -3.23 19.28
C GLU A 174 19.83 -3.69 19.69
#